data_356a4bed823dd83bb09bcdb400193a85
#
_entry.id   356a4bed823dd83bb09bcdb400193a85
#
_cell.length_a   1.000
_cell.length_b   1.000
_cell.length_c   1.000
_cell.angle_alpha   90.00
_cell.angle_beta   90.00
_cell.angle_gamma   90.00
#
_symmetry.space_group_name_H-M   'P 1'
#
loop_
_entity.id
_entity.type
_entity.pdbx_description
1 polymer ?
#
loop_
_entity_poly.entity_id
_entity_poly.type
_entity_poly.pdbx_seq_one_letter_code
_entity_poly.pdbx_strand_id
1 'polypeptide(L)'
;MKPILIKVGAFADNQITIIERSDPYFNTPFHFHPECELVYVTESHGKRIVGDSIESFEEGDMVFLGPHIPHVWYNEEEYYKGNDDLKARSVVIYFPKDIFGEKFYGLPETKALSELFHRAQRGMKITGATHELLKPEILALPRKEGLDRIISLLSILKILSETRDC
;
A
#
# COMPACT_ATOMS: atom_id res chain seq x y z
N MET A 1 -7.57 -20.81 -0.26
CA MET A 1 -7.61 -20.13 -1.58
C MET A 1 -6.18 -19.98 -2.06
N LYS A 2 -5.87 -20.22 -3.35
CA LYS A 2 -4.50 -20.00 -3.88
C LYS A 2 -4.39 -18.55 -4.38
N PRO A 3 -3.35 -17.79 -4.00
CA PRO A 3 -3.13 -16.48 -4.55
C PRO A 3 -2.64 -16.58 -6.01
N ILE A 4 -2.99 -15.60 -6.83
CA ILE A 4 -2.54 -15.50 -8.21
C ILE A 4 -1.52 -14.39 -8.36
N LEU A 5 -0.52 -14.58 -9.22
CA LEU A 5 0.39 -13.51 -9.60
C LEU A 5 -0.33 -12.53 -10.52
N ILE A 6 -0.37 -11.27 -10.16
CA ILE A 6 -0.84 -10.20 -11.03
C ILE A 6 0.30 -9.24 -11.39
N LYS A 7 0.17 -8.62 -12.57
CA LYS A 7 1.03 -7.49 -12.94
C LYS A 7 0.33 -6.19 -12.54
N VAL A 8 1.00 -5.40 -11.72
CA VAL A 8 0.53 -4.08 -11.34
C VAL A 8 0.82 -3.10 -12.47
N GLY A 9 -0.21 -2.83 -13.28
CA GLY A 9 -0.14 -1.88 -14.39
C GLY A 9 0.53 -2.42 -15.66
N ALA A 10 0.17 -1.82 -16.80
CA ALA A 10 0.79 -2.10 -18.13
C ALA A 10 2.06 -1.25 -18.34
N PHE A 11 2.67 -0.70 -17.29
CA PHE A 11 3.72 0.30 -17.37
C PHE A 11 5.08 -0.26 -17.02
N ALA A 12 6.09 0.29 -17.70
CA ALA A 12 7.47 -0.14 -17.66
C ALA A 12 8.02 -0.37 -16.25
N ASP A 13 8.78 -1.43 -16.10
CA ASP A 13 9.60 -1.76 -14.95
C ASP A 13 10.29 -0.50 -14.39
N ASN A 14 10.25 -0.30 -13.08
CA ASN A 14 10.86 0.81 -12.33
C ASN A 14 10.05 2.11 -12.21
N GLN A 15 8.73 2.06 -12.10
CA GLN A 15 7.92 3.25 -11.88
C GLN A 15 7.19 3.24 -10.54
N ILE A 16 6.98 4.46 -9.99
CA ILE A 16 6.01 4.68 -8.93
C ILE A 16 4.64 4.75 -9.59
N THR A 17 3.79 3.78 -9.30
CA THR A 17 2.40 3.75 -9.79
C THR A 17 1.46 4.13 -8.66
N ILE A 18 0.61 5.11 -8.89
CA ILE A 18 -0.37 5.58 -7.90
C ILE A 18 -1.75 5.41 -8.51
N ILE A 19 -2.64 4.75 -7.79
CA ILE A 19 -4.01 4.48 -8.23
C ILE A 19 -4.97 5.02 -7.18
N GLU A 20 -5.81 5.97 -7.58
CA GLU A 20 -7.01 6.36 -6.82
C GLU A 20 -8.16 5.47 -7.29
N ARG A 21 -8.66 4.61 -6.41
CA ARG A 21 -9.81 3.74 -6.69
C ARG A 21 -11.10 4.36 -6.19
N SER A 22 -12.16 4.17 -6.97
CA SER A 22 -13.54 4.51 -6.58
C SER A 22 -14.48 3.56 -7.29
N ASP A 23 -14.69 2.40 -6.70
CA ASP A 23 -15.46 1.28 -7.24
C ASP A 23 -16.67 0.99 -6.34
N PRO A 24 -17.70 0.27 -6.81
CA PRO A 24 -18.78 -0.20 -5.93
C PRO A 24 -18.27 -1.09 -4.79
N TYR A 25 -17.24 -1.88 -5.02
CA TYR A 25 -16.56 -2.74 -4.06
C TYR A 25 -15.14 -3.06 -4.53
N PHE A 26 -14.26 -3.49 -3.63
CA PHE A 26 -12.93 -3.98 -4.01
C PHE A 26 -13.05 -5.33 -4.72
N ASN A 27 -12.64 -5.38 -5.98
CA ASN A 27 -12.85 -6.53 -6.87
C ASN A 27 -11.56 -7.27 -7.24
N THR A 28 -10.42 -6.86 -6.69
CA THR A 28 -9.15 -7.55 -6.94
C THR A 28 -9.16 -8.90 -6.23
N PRO A 29 -8.86 -10.01 -6.90
CA PRO A 29 -8.84 -11.33 -6.28
C PRO A 29 -7.69 -11.47 -5.28
N PHE A 30 -7.65 -12.57 -4.50
CA PHE A 30 -6.49 -12.89 -3.65
C PHE A 30 -5.25 -13.09 -4.53
N HIS A 31 -4.25 -12.21 -4.35
CA HIS A 31 -3.13 -12.09 -5.28
C HIS A 31 -1.83 -11.69 -4.60
N PHE A 32 -0.76 -11.69 -5.37
CA PHE A 32 0.56 -11.16 -5.01
C PHE A 32 1.26 -10.58 -6.23
N HIS A 33 2.24 -9.73 -6.03
CA HIS A 33 3.06 -9.09 -7.07
C HIS A 33 4.46 -8.73 -6.52
N PRO A 34 5.45 -8.44 -7.40
CA PRO A 34 6.82 -8.17 -6.99
C PRO A 34 7.06 -6.77 -6.40
N GLU A 35 6.12 -5.84 -6.56
CA GLU A 35 6.23 -4.48 -6.03
C GLU A 35 5.93 -4.43 -4.52
N CYS A 36 6.46 -3.43 -3.84
CA CYS A 36 5.93 -2.96 -2.57
C CYS A 36 4.61 -2.24 -2.81
N GLU A 37 3.69 -2.31 -1.85
CA GLU A 37 2.40 -1.66 -1.92
C GLU A 37 2.07 -0.93 -0.61
N LEU A 38 1.62 0.31 -0.72
CA LEU A 38 1.02 1.05 0.39
C LEU A 38 -0.42 1.35 0.05
N VAL A 39 -1.34 0.76 0.82
CA VAL A 39 -2.80 0.95 0.69
C VAL A 39 -3.29 1.87 1.78
N TYR A 40 -4.09 2.86 1.40
CA TYR A 40 -4.88 3.67 2.32
C TYR A 40 -6.35 3.65 1.89
N VAL A 41 -7.22 3.06 2.71
CA VAL A 41 -8.66 3.00 2.49
C VAL A 41 -9.28 4.32 2.91
N THR A 42 -9.80 5.09 1.96
CA THR A 42 -10.43 6.39 2.23
C THR A 42 -11.92 6.29 2.50
N GLU A 43 -12.57 5.24 2.01
CA GLU A 43 -13.99 4.93 2.25
C GLU A 43 -14.20 3.45 1.94
N SER A 44 -14.57 2.68 2.88
CA SER A 44 -15.03 1.29 2.78
C SER A 44 -14.86 0.54 4.10
N HIS A 45 -15.49 -0.62 4.21
CA HIS A 45 -15.26 -1.57 5.30
C HIS A 45 -15.44 -3.02 4.84
N GLY A 46 -14.90 -3.93 5.63
CA GLY A 46 -14.93 -5.35 5.31
C GLY A 46 -13.81 -6.14 6.01
N LYS A 47 -13.30 -7.14 5.32
CA LYS A 47 -12.20 -7.99 5.78
C LYS A 47 -11.04 -7.96 4.80
N ARG A 48 -9.82 -7.90 5.31
CA ARG A 48 -8.61 -8.10 4.50
C ARG A 48 -7.86 -9.35 4.94
N ILE A 49 -7.23 -9.98 3.98
CA ILE A 49 -6.26 -11.05 4.20
C ILE A 49 -4.90 -10.53 3.76
N VAL A 50 -3.91 -10.62 4.63
CA VAL A 50 -2.52 -10.29 4.34
C VAL A 50 -1.65 -11.44 4.85
N GLY A 51 -1.00 -12.16 3.93
CA GLY A 51 -0.31 -13.40 4.27
C GLY A 51 -1.26 -14.43 4.87
N ASP A 52 -1.07 -14.76 6.13
CA ASP A 52 -1.88 -15.68 6.93
C ASP A 52 -2.80 -14.97 7.96
N SER A 53 -2.78 -13.64 7.99
CA SER A 53 -3.62 -12.82 8.88
C SER A 53 -4.92 -12.43 8.21
N ILE A 54 -6.02 -12.54 8.96
CA ILE A 54 -7.37 -12.08 8.57
C ILE A 54 -7.83 -11.05 9.59
N GLU A 55 -8.06 -9.83 9.14
CA GLU A 55 -8.51 -8.74 9.99
C GLU A 55 -9.69 -7.98 9.36
N SER A 56 -10.52 -7.37 10.18
CA SER A 56 -11.49 -6.38 9.71
C SER A 56 -10.77 -5.09 9.36
N PHE A 57 -11.27 -4.39 8.35
CA PHE A 57 -10.83 -3.04 8.00
C PHE A 57 -12.03 -2.10 7.92
N GLU A 58 -11.77 -0.83 8.08
CA GLU A 58 -12.72 0.26 7.93
C GLU A 58 -12.06 1.47 7.29
N GLU A 59 -12.78 2.54 7.10
CA GLU A 59 -12.22 3.81 6.64
C GLU A 59 -11.02 4.22 7.52
N GLY A 60 -9.95 4.61 6.87
CA GLY A 60 -8.67 4.91 7.52
C GLY A 60 -7.71 3.73 7.62
N ASP A 61 -8.10 2.50 7.24
CA ASP A 61 -7.15 1.37 7.23
C ASP A 61 -5.95 1.67 6.33
N MET A 62 -4.76 1.52 6.89
CA MET A 62 -3.50 1.79 6.20
C MET A 62 -2.55 0.61 6.38
N VAL A 63 -2.09 0.03 5.26
CA VAL A 63 -1.24 -1.15 5.27
C VAL A 63 -0.07 -1.00 4.31
N PHE A 64 1.14 -1.28 4.77
CA PHE A 64 2.33 -1.36 3.93
C PHE A 64 2.77 -2.82 3.74
N LEU A 65 2.90 -3.23 2.49
CA LEU A 65 3.26 -4.59 2.07
C LEU A 65 4.61 -4.58 1.36
N GLY A 66 5.46 -5.51 1.74
CA GLY A 66 6.65 -5.85 0.96
C GLY A 66 6.33 -6.68 -0.28
N PRO A 67 7.33 -6.97 -1.12
CA PRO A 67 7.15 -7.78 -2.32
C PRO A 67 6.61 -9.19 -2.03
N HIS A 68 5.78 -9.68 -2.96
CA HIS A 68 5.30 -11.07 -2.99
C HIS A 68 4.41 -11.50 -1.82
N ILE A 69 3.86 -10.58 -1.03
CA ILE A 69 2.92 -10.92 0.03
C ILE A 69 1.55 -11.17 -0.59
N PRO A 70 0.92 -12.35 -0.39
CA PRO A 70 -0.44 -12.59 -0.82
C PRO A 70 -1.42 -11.71 -0.03
N HIS A 71 -2.32 -11.02 -0.72
CA HIS A 71 -3.27 -10.14 -0.07
C HIS A 71 -4.55 -9.95 -0.86
N VAL A 72 -5.61 -9.49 -0.16
CA VAL A 72 -6.91 -9.12 -0.72
C VAL A 72 -7.72 -8.33 0.30
N TRP A 73 -8.56 -7.42 -0.18
CA TRP A 73 -9.62 -6.75 0.56
C TRP A 73 -10.98 -7.23 0.05
N TYR A 74 -11.84 -7.69 0.94
CA TYR A 74 -13.22 -8.07 0.68
C TYR A 74 -14.17 -7.14 1.42
N ASN A 75 -15.12 -6.59 0.71
CA ASN A 75 -16.19 -5.82 1.33
C ASN A 75 -17.21 -6.71 2.03
N GLU A 76 -18.01 -6.13 2.93
CA GLU A 76 -19.17 -6.79 3.50
C GLU A 76 -20.25 -7.02 2.44
N GLU A 77 -21.16 -7.98 2.71
CA GLU A 77 -22.15 -8.48 1.74
C GLU A 77 -23.01 -7.37 1.12
N GLU A 78 -23.28 -6.29 1.85
CA GLU A 78 -24.11 -5.18 1.41
C GLU A 78 -23.55 -4.43 0.19
N TYR A 79 -22.22 -4.41 0.01
CA TYR A 79 -21.58 -3.80 -1.15
C TYR A 79 -21.88 -4.53 -2.46
N TYR A 80 -22.18 -5.81 -2.41
CA TYR A 80 -22.46 -6.64 -3.58
C TYR A 80 -23.93 -6.66 -4.01
N LYS A 81 -24.81 -5.96 -3.26
CA LYS A 81 -26.26 -5.92 -3.50
C LYS A 81 -26.71 -4.78 -4.42
N GLY A 82 -25.78 -4.04 -5.03
CA GLY A 82 -26.10 -2.93 -5.93
C GLY A 82 -26.57 -1.68 -5.19
N ASN A 83 -26.06 -1.42 -4.01
CA ASN A 83 -26.32 -0.18 -3.28
C ASN A 83 -25.39 0.93 -3.79
N ASP A 84 -25.96 1.90 -4.50
CA ASP A 84 -25.21 3.03 -5.10
C ASP A 84 -24.66 4.01 -4.06
N ASP A 85 -25.16 3.97 -2.82
CA ASP A 85 -24.67 4.82 -1.72
C ASP A 85 -23.34 4.28 -1.11
N LEU A 86 -23.01 3.02 -1.35
CA LEU A 86 -21.78 2.41 -0.89
C LEU A 86 -20.69 2.50 -1.97
N LYS A 87 -19.51 2.93 -1.56
CA LYS A 87 -18.31 2.98 -2.41
C LYS A 87 -17.10 2.41 -1.70
N ALA A 88 -16.27 1.72 -2.46
CA ALA A 88 -14.94 1.30 -2.02
C ALA A 88 -13.91 2.24 -2.63
N ARG A 89 -13.30 3.10 -1.80
CA ARG A 89 -12.31 4.08 -2.21
C ARG A 89 -10.99 3.86 -1.50
N SER A 90 -9.91 3.97 -2.25
CA SER A 90 -8.57 3.88 -1.70
C SER A 90 -7.55 4.63 -2.56
N VAL A 91 -6.44 4.99 -1.94
CA VAL A 91 -5.21 5.38 -2.62
C VAL A 91 -4.22 4.24 -2.45
N VAL A 92 -3.70 3.75 -3.57
CA VAL A 92 -2.74 2.65 -3.60
C VAL A 92 -1.47 3.10 -4.31
N ILE A 93 -0.33 2.89 -3.66
CA ILE A 93 0.99 3.29 -4.15
C ILE A 93 1.80 2.01 -4.34
N TYR A 94 2.27 1.77 -5.58
CA TYR A 94 3.14 0.67 -5.94
C TYR A 94 4.51 1.18 -6.35
N PHE A 95 5.56 0.48 -5.95
CA PHE A 95 6.92 0.78 -6.39
C PHE A 95 7.81 -0.46 -6.23
N PRO A 96 8.79 -0.68 -7.13
CA PRO A 96 9.81 -1.71 -6.94
C PRO A 96 10.62 -1.45 -5.67
N LYS A 97 10.96 -2.49 -4.93
CA LYS A 97 11.79 -2.38 -3.71
C LYS A 97 13.14 -1.71 -4.00
N ASP A 98 13.70 -1.94 -5.17
CA ASP A 98 15.02 -1.47 -5.62
C ASP A 98 14.96 -0.20 -6.50
N ILE A 99 13.84 0.54 -6.46
CA ILE A 99 13.57 1.69 -7.33
C ILE A 99 14.69 2.75 -7.34
N PHE A 100 15.44 2.90 -6.24
CA PHE A 100 16.55 3.84 -6.13
C PHE A 100 17.93 3.24 -6.48
N GLY A 101 17.97 1.93 -6.80
CA GLY A 101 19.19 1.22 -7.18
C GLY A 101 20.14 0.86 -6.03
N GLU A 102 20.99 -0.12 -6.26
CA GLU A 102 21.88 -0.70 -5.23
C GLU A 102 22.78 0.33 -4.53
N LYS A 103 23.31 1.29 -5.28
CA LYS A 103 24.20 2.31 -4.71
C LYS A 103 23.52 3.16 -3.65
N PHE A 104 22.24 3.49 -3.85
CA PHE A 104 21.44 4.22 -2.88
C PHE A 104 21.23 3.39 -1.61
N TYR A 105 20.83 2.12 -1.74
CA TYR A 105 20.62 1.24 -0.59
C TYR A 105 21.92 0.77 0.09
N GLY A 106 23.07 0.99 -0.54
CA GLY A 106 24.40 0.77 0.04
C GLY A 106 24.90 1.91 0.92
N LEU A 107 24.21 3.03 0.96
CA LEU A 107 24.58 4.17 1.83
C LEU A 107 24.27 3.86 3.30
N PRO A 108 25.16 4.23 4.24
CA PRO A 108 24.88 4.07 5.68
C PRO A 108 23.57 4.74 6.13
N GLU A 109 23.23 5.87 5.52
CA GLU A 109 22.05 6.68 5.79
C GLU A 109 20.73 5.96 5.42
N THR A 110 20.78 4.98 4.53
CA THR A 110 19.59 4.23 4.07
C THR A 110 19.39 2.90 4.78
N LYS A 111 20.22 2.57 5.79
CA LYS A 111 20.13 1.30 6.52
C LYS A 111 18.73 1.04 7.09
N ALA A 112 18.07 2.07 7.60
CA ALA A 112 16.70 1.98 8.14
C ALA A 112 15.67 1.52 7.11
N LEU A 113 15.88 1.80 5.81
CA LEU A 113 15.01 1.31 4.74
C LEU A 113 15.13 -0.20 4.53
N SER A 114 16.33 -0.75 4.67
CA SER A 114 16.51 -2.21 4.59
C SER A 114 15.78 -2.93 5.73
N GLU A 115 15.82 -2.37 6.93
CA GLU A 115 15.08 -2.86 8.10
C GLU A 115 13.56 -2.72 7.91
N LEU A 116 13.10 -1.61 7.33
CA LEU A 116 11.69 -1.41 6.95
C LEU A 116 11.22 -2.50 5.99
N PHE A 117 11.93 -2.72 4.90
CA PHE A 117 11.54 -3.75 3.92
C PHE A 117 11.58 -5.17 4.49
N HIS A 118 12.43 -5.44 5.48
CA HIS A 118 12.42 -6.72 6.20
C HIS A 118 11.14 -6.87 7.03
N ARG A 119 10.74 -5.85 7.79
CA ARG A 119 9.47 -5.86 8.56
C ARG A 119 8.26 -5.98 7.64
N ALA A 120 8.28 -5.27 6.50
CA ALA A 120 7.19 -5.26 5.52
C ALA A 120 6.93 -6.63 4.87
N GLN A 121 7.84 -7.60 4.98
CA GLN A 121 7.62 -8.98 4.52
C GLN A 121 6.50 -9.73 5.26
N ARG A 122 5.99 -9.18 6.34
CA ARG A 122 4.86 -9.73 7.09
C ARG A 122 3.57 -8.93 6.91
N GLY A 123 3.63 -7.83 6.15
CA GLY A 123 2.62 -6.80 6.15
C GLY A 123 2.67 -5.94 7.42
N MET A 124 2.49 -4.65 7.28
CA MET A 124 2.53 -3.70 8.40
C MET A 124 1.25 -2.89 8.40
N LYS A 125 0.39 -3.10 9.40
CA LYS A 125 -0.75 -2.22 9.66
C LYS A 125 -0.23 -0.96 10.32
N ILE A 126 -0.50 0.19 9.74
CA ILE A 126 -0.02 1.48 10.24
C ILE A 126 -1.11 2.13 11.10
N THR A 127 -0.75 2.51 12.32
CA THR A 127 -1.67 3.06 13.31
C THR A 127 -1.06 4.28 14.00
N GLY A 128 -1.78 4.87 14.95
CA GLY A 128 -1.28 5.89 15.86
C GLY A 128 -0.72 7.14 15.18
N ALA A 129 0.33 7.70 15.74
CA ALA A 129 0.94 8.93 15.26
C ALA A 129 1.49 8.80 13.83
N THR A 130 2.01 7.64 13.49
CA THR A 130 2.53 7.36 12.14
C THR A 130 1.43 7.44 11.09
N HIS A 131 0.25 6.90 11.38
CA HIS A 131 -0.92 7.00 10.50
C HIS A 131 -1.28 8.47 10.21
N GLU A 132 -1.33 9.31 11.27
CA GLU A 132 -1.67 10.73 11.14
C GLU A 132 -0.62 11.52 10.33
N LEU A 133 0.65 11.15 10.43
CA LEU A 133 1.73 11.76 9.63
C LEU A 133 1.66 11.34 8.16
N LEU A 134 1.33 10.08 7.88
CA LEU A 134 1.32 9.54 6.51
C LEU A 134 0.05 9.92 5.73
N LYS A 135 -1.09 10.04 6.37
CA LYS A 135 -2.37 10.34 5.73
C LYS A 135 -2.29 11.54 4.77
N PRO A 136 -1.82 12.73 5.16
CA PRO A 136 -1.74 13.87 4.25
C PRO A 136 -0.74 13.64 3.11
N GLU A 137 0.37 12.96 3.36
CA GLU A 137 1.37 12.65 2.34
C GLU A 137 0.82 11.72 1.25
N ILE A 138 0.11 10.66 1.67
CA ILE A 138 -0.51 9.69 0.76
C ILE A 138 -1.60 10.36 -0.08
N LEU A 139 -2.46 11.19 0.53
CA LEU A 139 -3.54 11.88 -0.17
C LEU A 139 -3.05 12.96 -1.15
N ALA A 140 -1.88 13.56 -0.89
CA ALA A 140 -1.28 14.54 -1.78
C ALA A 140 -0.53 13.90 -2.97
N LEU A 141 -0.05 12.67 -2.81
CA LEU A 141 0.86 12.02 -3.77
C LEU A 141 0.28 11.85 -5.19
N PRO A 142 -1.02 11.56 -5.40
CA PRO A 142 -1.60 11.47 -6.74
C PRO A 142 -1.46 12.73 -7.60
N ARG A 143 -1.32 13.90 -6.95
CA ARG A 143 -1.19 15.20 -7.63
C ARG A 143 0.25 15.65 -7.83
N LYS A 144 1.23 14.88 -7.33
CA LYS A 144 2.65 15.18 -7.46
C LYS A 144 3.22 14.51 -8.71
N GLU A 145 4.15 15.20 -9.36
CA GLU A 145 4.80 14.74 -10.59
C GLU A 145 6.32 14.87 -10.49
N GLY A 146 7.02 14.24 -11.40
CA GLY A 146 8.48 14.36 -11.53
C GLY A 146 9.21 14.08 -10.21
N LEU A 147 10.16 14.96 -9.88
CA LEU A 147 11.00 14.83 -8.68
C LEU A 147 10.21 14.95 -7.37
N ASP A 148 9.12 15.74 -7.35
CA ASP A 148 8.28 15.89 -6.16
C ASP A 148 7.61 14.57 -5.76
N ARG A 149 7.26 13.73 -6.73
CA ARG A 149 6.75 12.38 -6.47
C ARG A 149 7.80 11.49 -5.79
N ILE A 150 9.04 11.54 -6.25
CA ILE A 150 10.17 10.79 -5.67
C ILE A 150 10.46 11.28 -4.25
N ILE A 151 10.52 12.59 -4.02
CA ILE A 151 10.73 13.19 -2.71
C ILE A 151 9.64 12.76 -1.74
N SER A 152 8.37 12.76 -2.18
CA SER A 152 7.26 12.32 -1.34
C SER A 152 7.33 10.83 -1.01
N LEU A 153 7.69 9.97 -1.97
CA LEU A 153 7.91 8.55 -1.67
C LEU A 153 9.03 8.37 -0.64
N LEU A 154 10.15 9.08 -0.78
CA LEU A 154 11.24 9.03 0.19
C LEU A 154 10.80 9.53 1.57
N SER A 155 9.98 10.59 1.65
CA SER A 155 9.41 11.09 2.90
C SER A 155 8.52 10.05 3.57
N ILE A 156 7.64 9.40 2.80
CA ILE A 156 6.79 8.30 3.28
C ILE A 156 7.65 7.14 3.82
N LEU A 157 8.64 6.70 3.04
CA LEU A 157 9.54 5.61 3.44
C LEU A 157 10.36 5.96 4.70
N LYS A 158 10.80 7.21 4.83
CA LYS A 158 11.47 7.71 6.04
C LYS A 158 10.55 7.56 7.25
N ILE A 159 9.33 8.08 7.19
CA ILE A 159 8.35 7.99 8.28
C ILE A 159 8.10 6.52 8.65
N LEU A 160 7.86 5.64 7.66
CA LEU A 160 7.65 4.21 7.88
C LEU A 160 8.88 3.53 8.50
N SER A 161 10.11 3.95 8.13
CA SER A 161 11.33 3.35 8.66
C SER A 161 11.58 3.68 10.13
N GLU A 162 11.09 4.82 10.60
CA GLU A 162 11.26 5.32 11.96
C GLU A 162 10.11 4.90 12.89
N THR A 163 9.02 4.35 12.35
CA THR A 163 7.83 4.02 13.14
C THR A 163 7.98 2.79 13.99
N ARG A 164 7.28 2.82 15.14
CA ARG A 164 6.98 1.67 15.99
C ARG A 164 5.47 1.37 16.06
N ASP A 165 4.65 2.17 15.39
CA ASP A 165 3.19 2.10 15.38
C ASP A 165 2.68 1.21 14.23
N CYS A 166 3.07 -0.08 14.24
CA CYS A 166 2.70 -1.06 13.21
C CYS A 166 2.73 -2.50 13.76
#